data_62570d715fcc215f701ebf28ec2a6695
#
_entry.id   62570d715fcc215f701ebf28ec2a6695
#
_cell.length_a   1.000
_cell.length_b   1.000
_cell.length_c   1.000
_cell.angle_alpha   90.00
_cell.angle_beta   90.00
_cell.angle_gamma   90.00
#
_symmetry.space_group_name_H-M   'P 1'
#
loop_
_entity.id
_entity.type
_entity.pdbx_description
1 polymer ?
#
loop_
_entity_poly.entity_id
_entity_poly.type
_entity_poly.pdbx_seq_one_letter_code
_entity_poly.pdbx_strand_id
1 'polypeptide(L)'
;MEINYKDKFFNETEHNIINQYCMSASYEYGETDNVGTPCTGLIHNIPETEFVHKLFRKKLSDEYKEVTTDMKLYRMYINCFAPSENPYFHTDGEEGITFLYYPNMNWDLQEGGETQFYINDDIYGITPVPNRIV
;
A
#
# COMPACT_ATOMS: atom_id res chain seq x y z
N MET A 1 13.46 -8.60 8.79
CA MET A 1 12.25 -8.26 7.99
C MET A 1 11.95 -9.42 7.06
N GLU A 2 10.71 -9.85 7.01
CA GLU A 2 10.22 -10.86 6.08
C GLU A 2 9.26 -10.19 5.10
N ILE A 3 9.44 -10.42 3.79
CA ILE A 3 8.59 -9.86 2.74
C ILE A 3 7.90 -11.03 2.04
N ASN A 4 6.59 -11.02 2.08
CA ASN A 4 5.74 -11.99 1.40
C ASN A 4 4.74 -11.25 0.50
N TYR A 5 4.29 -11.89 -0.57
CA TYR A 5 3.23 -11.33 -1.40
C TYR A 5 2.26 -12.39 -1.90
N LYS A 6 1.04 -11.95 -2.22
CA LYS A 6 -0.01 -12.78 -2.79
C LYS A 6 -0.66 -12.03 -3.96
N ASP A 7 -0.73 -12.69 -5.11
CA ASP A 7 -1.41 -12.18 -6.29
C ASP A 7 -2.90 -12.51 -6.26
N LYS A 8 -3.71 -11.72 -6.98
CA LYS A 8 -5.16 -11.88 -7.07
C LYS A 8 -5.81 -11.91 -5.69
N PHE A 9 -5.43 -10.96 -4.84
CA PHE A 9 -5.83 -10.93 -3.43
C PHE A 9 -7.34 -10.76 -3.25
N PHE A 10 -7.95 -9.84 -4.00
CA PHE A 10 -9.39 -9.69 -4.07
C PHE A 10 -9.96 -10.37 -5.33
N ASN A 11 -11.26 -10.62 -5.35
CA ASN A 11 -11.93 -11.00 -6.59
C ASN A 11 -11.99 -9.79 -7.55
N GLU A 12 -12.36 -10.04 -8.81
CA GLU A 12 -12.36 -9.01 -9.85
C GLU A 12 -13.30 -7.84 -9.53
N THR A 13 -14.48 -8.12 -8.99
CA THR A 13 -15.47 -7.08 -8.60
C THR A 13 -14.93 -6.21 -7.48
N GLU A 14 -14.36 -6.80 -6.46
CA GLU A 14 -13.76 -6.08 -5.32
C GLU A 14 -12.56 -5.24 -5.76
N HIS A 15 -11.68 -5.80 -6.59
CA HIS A 15 -10.55 -5.08 -7.15
C HIS A 15 -10.99 -3.85 -7.98
N ASN A 16 -12.03 -4.00 -8.80
CA ASN A 16 -12.62 -2.89 -9.56
C ASN A 16 -13.15 -1.78 -8.62
N ILE A 17 -13.86 -2.14 -7.56
CA ILE A 17 -14.39 -1.18 -6.58
C ILE A 17 -13.25 -0.42 -5.91
N ILE A 18 -12.19 -1.11 -5.49
CA ILE A 18 -11.02 -0.49 -4.86
C ILE A 18 -10.34 0.47 -5.85
N ASN A 19 -10.11 0.04 -7.09
CA ASN A 19 -9.52 0.90 -8.11
C ASN A 19 -10.35 2.16 -8.34
N GLN A 20 -11.67 2.05 -8.49
CA GLN A 20 -12.55 3.20 -8.69
C GLN A 20 -12.51 4.17 -7.49
N TYR A 21 -12.46 3.65 -6.28
CA TYR A 21 -12.27 4.47 -5.08
C TYR A 21 -10.96 5.25 -5.13
N CYS A 22 -9.85 4.58 -5.46
CA CYS A 22 -8.54 5.21 -5.57
C CYS A 22 -8.51 6.30 -6.67
N MET A 23 -9.18 6.06 -7.80
CA MET A 23 -9.25 7.02 -8.91
C MET A 23 -10.11 8.25 -8.62
N SER A 24 -11.05 8.16 -7.70
CA SER A 24 -11.98 9.25 -7.32
C SER A 24 -11.68 9.89 -5.96
N ALA A 25 -10.71 9.39 -5.22
CA ALA A 25 -10.33 9.93 -3.92
C ALA A 25 -9.76 11.35 -4.02
N SER A 26 -9.92 12.12 -2.95
CA SER A 26 -9.31 13.44 -2.82
C SER A 26 -7.94 13.31 -2.17
N TYR A 27 -6.90 13.59 -2.92
CA TYR A 27 -5.50 13.50 -2.47
C TYR A 27 -4.98 14.83 -1.94
N GLU A 28 -4.15 14.76 -0.91
CA GLU A 28 -3.51 15.89 -0.27
C GLU A 28 -2.00 15.80 -0.38
N TYR A 29 -1.34 16.96 -0.44
CA TYR A 29 0.11 17.10 -0.40
C TYR A 29 0.57 17.51 1.00
N GLY A 30 1.77 17.10 1.41
CA GLY A 30 2.39 17.60 2.63
C GLY A 30 2.91 16.55 3.59
N GLU A 31 2.81 15.27 3.26
CA GLU A 31 3.38 14.19 4.07
C GLU A 31 4.85 13.95 3.71
N THR A 32 5.68 13.70 4.72
CA THR A 32 7.13 13.44 4.55
C THR A 32 7.46 12.03 5.02
N ASP A 33 8.41 11.38 4.35
CA ASP A 33 8.88 10.03 4.72
C ASP A 33 9.72 10.05 6.00
N ASN A 34 10.52 11.10 6.18
CA ASN A 34 11.38 11.28 7.34
C ASN A 34 11.36 12.73 7.80
N VAL A 35 11.78 12.96 9.05
CA VAL A 35 11.99 14.33 9.55
C VAL A 35 13.06 15.02 8.70
N GLY A 36 12.72 16.19 8.14
CA GLY A 36 13.64 17.01 7.35
C GLY A 36 13.75 16.62 5.87
N THR A 37 13.07 15.58 5.40
CA THR A 37 12.99 15.29 3.96
C THR A 37 11.86 16.11 3.30
N PRO A 38 11.98 16.45 2.02
CA PRO A 38 10.88 17.03 1.26
C PRO A 38 9.67 16.10 1.23
N CYS A 39 8.47 16.67 1.04
CA CYS A 39 7.26 15.91 0.78
C CYS A 39 7.37 15.18 -0.56
N THR A 40 6.93 13.92 -0.58
CA THR A 40 6.85 13.11 -1.80
C THR A 40 5.46 12.53 -1.95
N GLY A 41 4.97 12.49 -3.17
CA GLY A 41 3.65 11.96 -3.50
C GLY A 41 2.47 12.76 -2.94
N LEU A 42 1.32 12.20 -3.15
CA LEU A 42 0.04 12.65 -2.62
C LEU A 42 -0.55 11.53 -1.77
N ILE A 43 -1.37 11.88 -0.80
CA ILE A 43 -1.95 10.92 0.13
C ILE A 43 -3.46 11.13 0.28
N HIS A 44 -4.17 10.04 0.47
CA HIS A 44 -5.56 10.04 0.91
C HIS A 44 -5.74 9.06 2.07
N ASN A 45 -6.10 9.56 3.25
CA ASN A 45 -6.47 8.70 4.37
C ASN A 45 -7.88 8.14 4.16
N ILE A 46 -8.03 6.82 4.24
CA ILE A 46 -9.31 6.15 4.04
C ILE A 46 -10.08 6.14 5.36
N PRO A 47 -11.23 6.84 5.44
CA PRO A 47 -12.05 6.83 6.65
C PRO A 47 -12.60 5.44 6.99
N GLU A 48 -12.74 5.12 8.26
CA GLU A 48 -13.30 3.84 8.73
C GLU A 48 -14.75 3.60 8.27
N THR A 49 -15.47 4.66 7.93
CA THR A 49 -16.84 4.60 7.42
C THR A 49 -16.93 4.13 5.97
N GLU A 50 -15.84 4.23 5.23
CA GLU A 50 -15.81 3.85 3.81
C GLU A 50 -15.91 2.33 3.60
N PHE A 51 -16.62 1.95 2.54
CA PHE A 51 -16.77 0.54 2.17
C PHE A 51 -15.41 -0.14 1.93
N VAL A 52 -14.49 0.55 1.25
CA VAL A 52 -13.15 0.05 0.96
C VAL A 52 -12.37 -0.25 2.25
N HIS A 53 -12.48 0.62 3.26
CA HIS A 53 -11.85 0.39 4.56
C HIS A 53 -12.35 -0.92 5.22
N LYS A 54 -13.65 -1.10 5.24
CA LYS A 54 -14.30 -2.32 5.80
C LYS A 54 -13.92 -3.57 5.02
N LEU A 55 -13.84 -3.46 3.69
CA LEU A 55 -13.46 -4.56 2.80
C LEU A 55 -12.04 -5.04 3.08
N PHE A 56 -11.07 -4.13 3.18
CA PHE A 56 -9.70 -4.48 3.52
C PHE A 56 -9.61 -5.10 4.92
N ARG A 57 -10.20 -4.48 5.92
CA ARG A 57 -10.16 -5.02 7.29
C ARG A 57 -10.69 -6.45 7.36
N LYS A 58 -11.83 -6.70 6.74
CA LYS A 58 -12.41 -8.05 6.71
C LYS A 58 -11.50 -9.03 6.01
N LYS A 59 -11.02 -8.69 4.81
CA LYS A 59 -10.17 -9.57 4.00
C LYS A 59 -8.85 -9.89 4.71
N LEU A 60 -8.17 -8.89 5.27
CA LEU A 60 -6.93 -9.09 6.00
C LEU A 60 -7.13 -9.93 7.26
N SER A 61 -8.20 -9.67 8.01
CA SER A 61 -8.54 -10.46 9.19
C SER A 61 -8.85 -11.93 8.87
N ASP A 62 -9.53 -12.18 7.75
CA ASP A 62 -9.87 -13.56 7.33
C ASP A 62 -8.63 -14.31 6.81
N GLU A 63 -7.81 -13.67 5.98
CA GLU A 63 -6.64 -14.30 5.34
C GLU A 63 -5.42 -14.44 6.27
N TYR A 64 -5.25 -13.48 7.19
CA TYR A 64 -4.09 -13.39 8.09
C TYR A 64 -4.49 -13.38 9.56
N LYS A 65 -5.52 -14.15 9.91
CA LYS A 65 -6.09 -14.21 11.24
C LYS A 65 -5.04 -14.48 12.33
N GLU A 66 -4.11 -15.38 12.08
CA GLU A 66 -3.07 -15.77 13.04
C GLU A 66 -2.17 -14.62 13.47
N VAL A 67 -1.94 -13.66 12.57
CA VAL A 67 -1.06 -12.52 12.83
C VAL A 67 -1.82 -11.23 13.13
N THR A 68 -3.10 -11.13 12.80
CA THR A 68 -3.90 -9.90 12.98
C THR A 68 -4.81 -9.91 14.20
N THR A 69 -5.04 -11.07 14.84
CA THR A 69 -6.03 -11.22 15.93
C THR A 69 -5.78 -10.24 17.09
N ASP A 70 -4.53 -10.05 17.49
CA ASP A 70 -4.16 -9.18 18.60
C ASP A 70 -3.62 -7.82 18.16
N MET A 71 -3.74 -7.50 16.87
CA MET A 71 -3.25 -6.25 16.31
C MET A 71 -4.36 -5.21 16.18
N LYS A 72 -4.00 -3.97 16.45
CA LYS A 72 -4.85 -2.81 16.19
C LYS A 72 -4.44 -2.18 14.85
N LEU A 73 -5.41 -1.94 13.98
CA LEU A 73 -5.16 -1.13 12.78
C LEU A 73 -4.76 0.28 13.20
N TYR A 74 -3.57 0.67 12.79
CA TYR A 74 -3.04 1.99 13.06
C TYR A 74 -3.55 3.01 12.04
N ARG A 75 -3.43 2.71 10.75
CA ARG A 75 -3.75 3.62 9.65
C ARG A 75 -4.05 2.85 8.37
N MET A 76 -4.95 3.37 7.56
CA MET A 76 -5.20 2.91 6.19
C MET A 76 -5.22 4.13 5.26
N TYR A 77 -4.40 4.13 4.23
CA TYR A 77 -4.25 5.26 3.33
C TYR A 77 -3.78 4.83 1.94
N ILE A 78 -3.91 5.74 0.99
CA ILE A 78 -3.47 5.56 -0.39
C ILE A 78 -2.32 6.52 -0.65
N ASN A 79 -1.24 6.02 -1.20
CA ASN A 79 -0.16 6.83 -1.77
C ASN A 79 -0.36 6.95 -3.28
N CYS A 80 -0.16 8.15 -3.81
CA CYS A 80 -0.16 8.43 -5.23
C CYS A 80 1.10 9.20 -5.62
N PHE A 81 1.96 8.56 -6.40
CA PHE A 81 3.22 9.13 -6.86
C PHE A 81 3.13 9.51 -8.34
N ALA A 82 3.77 10.63 -8.69
CA ALA A 82 3.96 11.02 -10.08
C ALA A 82 5.02 10.14 -10.76
N PRO A 83 5.01 10.01 -12.09
CA PRO A 83 6.09 9.35 -12.81
C PRO A 83 7.46 9.94 -12.45
N SER A 84 8.44 9.07 -12.22
CA SER A 84 9.82 9.43 -11.83
C SER A 84 9.97 10.09 -10.45
N GLU A 85 8.94 10.11 -9.64
CA GLU A 85 9.02 10.53 -8.24
C GLU A 85 9.56 9.40 -7.37
N ASN A 86 10.61 9.69 -6.61
CA ASN A 86 11.26 8.72 -5.73
C ASN A 86 11.04 9.10 -4.27
N PRO A 87 10.18 8.37 -3.55
CA PRO A 87 10.09 8.52 -2.10
C PRO A 87 11.38 8.09 -1.40
N TYR A 88 11.58 8.59 -0.20
CA TYR A 88 12.74 8.25 0.61
C TYR A 88 12.53 6.95 1.37
N PHE A 89 13.60 6.18 1.56
CA PHE A 89 13.56 5.04 2.45
C PHE A 89 13.23 5.50 3.89
N HIS A 90 12.31 4.79 4.52
CA HIS A 90 11.89 5.01 5.90
C HIS A 90 11.43 3.70 6.53
N THR A 91 11.14 3.73 7.82
CA THR A 91 10.50 2.63 8.53
C THR A 91 9.11 3.05 8.97
N ASP A 92 8.13 2.16 8.85
CA ASP A 92 6.75 2.42 9.31
C ASP A 92 6.59 2.27 10.84
N GLY A 93 7.65 1.88 11.52
CA GLY A 93 7.69 1.68 12.97
C GLY A 93 8.67 0.58 13.37
N GLU A 94 8.85 0.41 14.68
CA GLU A 94 9.71 -0.64 15.23
C GLU A 94 9.00 -1.99 15.32
N GLU A 95 7.67 -1.98 15.49
CA GLU A 95 6.84 -3.17 15.63
C GLU A 95 5.59 -3.06 14.75
N GLY A 96 5.09 -4.19 14.29
CA GLY A 96 3.86 -4.27 13.51
C GLY A 96 4.02 -4.94 12.16
N ILE A 97 2.95 -4.89 11.38
CA ILE A 97 2.90 -5.39 10.00
C ILE A 97 2.35 -4.30 9.12
N THR A 98 3.02 -4.04 8.01
CA THR A 98 2.53 -3.20 6.94
C THR A 98 2.01 -4.09 5.81
N PHE A 99 0.78 -3.84 5.39
CA PHE A 99 0.21 -4.43 4.18
C PHE A 99 0.18 -3.36 3.09
N LEU A 100 0.79 -3.66 1.96
CA LEU A 100 0.82 -2.78 0.80
C LEU A 100 0.08 -3.45 -0.36
N TYR A 101 -0.90 -2.76 -0.92
CA TYR A 101 -1.75 -3.28 -1.99
C TYR A 101 -1.65 -2.42 -3.26
N TYR A 102 -1.58 -3.05 -4.42
CA TYR A 102 -1.53 -2.37 -5.71
C TYR A 102 -2.92 -2.40 -6.38
N PRO A 103 -3.66 -1.28 -6.32
CA PRO A 103 -5.04 -1.19 -6.83
C PRO A 103 -5.15 -0.95 -8.34
N ASN A 104 -4.04 -0.75 -9.03
CA ASN A 104 -4.02 -0.50 -10.48
C ASN A 104 -4.69 -1.66 -11.26
N MET A 105 -5.34 -1.32 -12.38
CA MET A 105 -6.02 -2.30 -13.23
C MET A 105 -5.08 -2.93 -14.26
N ASN A 106 -4.03 -2.21 -14.63
CA ASN A 106 -2.98 -2.67 -15.53
C ASN A 106 -1.64 -2.10 -15.10
N TRP A 107 -0.58 -2.71 -15.54
CA TRP A 107 0.78 -2.26 -15.29
C TRP A 107 1.69 -2.85 -16.37
N ASP A 108 2.60 -2.04 -16.88
CA ASP A 108 3.64 -2.43 -17.81
C ASP A 108 5.02 -2.25 -17.16
N LEU A 109 5.94 -3.14 -17.47
CA LEU A 109 7.31 -3.10 -16.93
C LEU A 109 8.02 -1.76 -17.20
N GLN A 110 7.69 -1.09 -18.29
CA GLN A 110 8.27 0.22 -18.64
C GLN A 110 7.77 1.37 -17.76
N GLU A 111 6.68 1.16 -17.03
CA GLU A 111 6.13 2.16 -16.10
C GLU A 111 6.91 2.25 -14.80
N GLY A 112 7.71 1.22 -14.46
CA GLY A 112 8.43 1.16 -13.19
C GLY A 112 7.49 1.07 -11.99
N GLY A 113 7.84 1.75 -10.90
CA GLY A 113 6.99 1.87 -9.71
C GLY A 113 7.15 0.72 -8.71
N GLU A 114 8.23 -0.02 -8.78
CA GLU A 114 8.54 -1.08 -7.82
C GLU A 114 8.64 -0.50 -6.40
N THR A 115 8.03 -1.18 -5.45
CA THR A 115 8.30 -0.90 -4.04
C THR A 115 9.64 -1.50 -3.68
N GLN A 116 10.55 -0.67 -3.21
CA GLN A 116 11.91 -1.07 -2.87
C GLN A 116 12.08 -1.23 -1.36
N PHE A 117 12.71 -2.31 -0.96
CA PHE A 117 13.06 -2.62 0.43
C PHE A 117 14.57 -2.67 0.58
N TYR A 118 15.12 -1.89 1.51
CA TYR A 118 16.54 -1.92 1.83
C TYR A 118 16.78 -2.83 3.03
N ILE A 119 17.40 -3.97 2.80
CA ILE A 119 17.60 -5.04 3.81
C ILE A 119 19.00 -5.59 3.67
N ASN A 120 19.76 -5.62 4.78
CA ASN A 120 21.12 -6.18 4.84
C ASN A 120 22.05 -5.62 3.75
N ASP A 121 22.04 -4.29 3.59
CA ASP A 121 22.84 -3.57 2.61
C ASP A 121 22.54 -3.90 1.14
N ASP A 122 21.37 -4.48 0.87
CA ASP A 122 20.90 -4.76 -0.48
C ASP A 122 19.49 -4.23 -0.73
N ILE A 123 19.11 -4.04 -1.99
CA ILE A 123 17.80 -3.54 -2.40
C ILE A 123 17.01 -4.66 -3.07
N TYR A 124 15.81 -4.91 -2.54
CA TYR A 124 14.85 -5.86 -3.08
C TYR A 124 13.64 -5.08 -3.63
N GLY A 125 13.27 -5.35 -4.89
CA GLY A 125 12.13 -4.72 -5.55
C GLY A 125 10.94 -5.66 -5.68
N ILE A 126 9.74 -5.16 -5.34
CA ILE A 126 8.47 -5.85 -5.61
C ILE A 126 7.72 -5.07 -6.68
N THR A 127 7.41 -5.71 -7.78
CA THR A 127 6.67 -5.10 -8.90
C THR A 127 5.22 -4.87 -8.56
N PRO A 128 4.63 -3.74 -9.01
CA PRO A 128 3.25 -3.35 -8.70
C PRO A 128 2.24 -4.10 -9.58
N VAL A 129 2.26 -5.42 -9.51
CA VAL A 129 1.29 -6.24 -10.25
C VAL A 129 -0.13 -5.94 -9.76
N PRO A 130 -1.10 -5.70 -10.67
CA PRO A 130 -2.48 -5.44 -10.29
C PRO A 130 -3.05 -6.48 -9.32
N ASN A 131 -3.73 -6.01 -8.27
CA ASN A 131 -4.35 -6.86 -7.26
C ASN A 131 -3.36 -7.75 -6.47
N ARG A 132 -2.11 -7.29 -6.34
CA ARG A 132 -1.10 -7.91 -5.46
C ARG A 132 -1.14 -7.25 -4.09
N ILE A 133 -1.05 -8.05 -3.03
CA ILE A 133 -0.74 -7.59 -1.68
C ILE A 133 0.66 -8.08 -1.27
N VAL A 134 1.38 -7.22 -0.57
CA VAL A 134 2.72 -7.47 -0.04
C VAL A 134 2.68 -7.35 1.47
#